data_fd6184d6caf8d14fa4155e5ebb1094bf
#
_entry.id   fd6184d6caf8d14fa4155e5ebb1094bf
#
_cell.length_a   1.000
_cell.length_b   1.000
_cell.length_c   1.000
_cell.angle_alpha   90.00
_cell.angle_beta   90.00
_cell.angle_gamma   90.00
#
_symmetry.space_group_name_H-M   'P 1'
#
loop_
_entity.id
_entity.type
_entity.pdbx_description
1 polymer ?
#
loop_
_entity_poly.entity_id
_entity_poly.type
_entity_poly.pdbx_seq_one_letter_code
_entity_poly.pdbx_strand_id
1 'polypeptide(L)'
;MPRRAAAQIRPVEPDPVHRSRIVQQVINKVMLDGKKSTAEKIVYDALAIIGERTGKDPVEQLELAIKTLTPVLEVKSRRVGGATYQVPVEVPPRRARTLAVRWLVEFARQRREKTMAQRLANELMDAQSQQGGAFKRKDDTYRMAQANKAFAHYRW
;
A
#
# COMPACT_ATOMS: atom_id res chain seq x y z
N MET A 1 17.22 -0.55 -20.67
CA MET A 1 17.82 -0.31 -19.33
C MET A 1 18.98 0.67 -19.49
N PRO A 2 19.12 1.68 -18.63
CA PRO A 2 20.25 2.59 -18.70
C PRO A 2 21.54 1.85 -18.38
N ARG A 3 22.57 2.09 -19.18
CA ARG A 3 23.87 1.40 -19.04
C ARG A 3 24.80 2.02 -17.99
N ARG A 4 24.67 3.33 -17.73
CA ARG A 4 25.63 4.08 -16.89
C ARG A 4 25.07 4.50 -15.52
N ALA A 5 23.79 4.82 -15.44
CA ALA A 5 23.16 5.26 -14.21
C ALA A 5 21.74 4.72 -14.12
N ALA A 6 21.23 4.57 -12.89
CA ALA A 6 19.82 4.26 -12.67
C ALA A 6 18.93 5.38 -13.24
N ALA A 7 17.75 5.03 -13.72
CA ALA A 7 16.77 6.00 -14.19
C ALA A 7 16.43 7.00 -13.07
N GLN A 8 16.28 8.27 -13.42
CA GLN A 8 15.85 9.29 -12.46
C GLN A 8 14.43 9.00 -11.97
N ILE A 9 14.28 9.13 -10.66
CA ILE A 9 12.99 8.93 -10.02
C ILE A 9 12.16 10.19 -10.18
N ARG A 10 11.06 10.10 -10.93
CA ARG A 10 10.12 11.22 -11.09
C ARG A 10 9.39 11.50 -9.77
N PRO A 11 9.31 12.75 -9.30
CA PRO A 11 8.50 13.09 -8.15
C PRO A 11 7.01 12.88 -8.47
N VAL A 12 6.24 12.48 -7.46
CA VAL A 12 4.79 12.43 -7.57
C VAL A 12 4.26 13.82 -7.23
N GLU A 13 3.59 14.45 -8.19
CA GLU A 13 2.91 15.71 -7.95
C GLU A 13 1.67 15.50 -7.08
N PRO A 14 1.29 16.48 -6.24
CA PRO A 14 0.05 16.39 -5.48
C PRO A 14 -1.17 16.43 -6.40
N ASP A 15 -2.27 15.78 -5.98
CA ASP A 15 -3.51 15.85 -6.74
C ASP A 15 -4.12 17.28 -6.68
N PRO A 16 -4.86 17.71 -7.71
CA PRO A 16 -5.33 19.08 -7.78
C PRO A 16 -6.46 19.42 -6.80
N VAL A 17 -7.24 18.43 -6.36
CA VAL A 17 -8.41 18.63 -5.48
C VAL A 17 -8.00 18.68 -4.01
N HIS A 18 -7.29 17.68 -3.53
CA HIS A 18 -6.88 17.56 -2.13
C HIS A 18 -5.45 18.05 -1.85
N ARG A 19 -4.69 18.38 -2.90
CA ARG A 19 -3.28 18.80 -2.83
C ARG A 19 -2.40 17.83 -2.05
N SER A 20 -2.73 16.54 -2.08
CA SER A 20 -2.05 15.47 -1.37
C SER A 20 -1.30 14.54 -2.32
N ARG A 21 -0.02 14.29 -2.02
CA ARG A 21 0.79 13.31 -2.77
C ARG A 21 0.34 11.88 -2.52
N ILE A 22 -0.19 11.59 -1.33
CA ILE A 22 -0.69 10.25 -1.00
C ILE A 22 -1.94 9.94 -1.80
N VAL A 23 -2.87 10.87 -1.92
CA VAL A 23 -4.06 10.74 -2.77
C VAL A 23 -3.65 10.44 -4.21
N GLN A 24 -2.68 11.20 -4.75
CA GLN A 24 -2.18 10.95 -6.10
C GLN A 24 -1.53 9.57 -6.27
N GLN A 25 -0.79 9.08 -5.28
CA GLN A 25 -0.21 7.73 -5.30
C GLN A 25 -1.29 6.65 -5.31
N VAL A 26 -2.37 6.82 -4.56
CA VAL A 26 -3.52 5.90 -4.56
C VAL A 26 -4.22 5.93 -5.91
N ILE A 27 -4.46 7.11 -6.50
CA ILE A 27 -5.04 7.26 -7.84
C ILE A 27 -4.20 6.50 -8.88
N ASN A 28 -2.89 6.72 -8.87
CA ASN A 28 -1.97 6.04 -9.79
C ASN A 28 -2.00 4.51 -9.63
N LYS A 29 -2.23 4.00 -8.43
CA LYS A 29 -2.31 2.56 -8.17
C LYS A 29 -3.68 1.97 -8.52
N VAL A 30 -4.75 2.71 -8.34
CA VAL A 30 -6.12 2.32 -8.73
C VAL A 30 -6.27 2.31 -10.26
N MET A 31 -5.56 3.17 -10.96
CA MET A 31 -5.64 3.28 -12.41
C MET A 31 -5.35 1.96 -13.12
N LEU A 32 -6.19 1.62 -14.10
CA LEU A 32 -6.03 0.51 -15.04
C LEU A 32 -6.15 1.03 -16.47
N ASP A 33 -5.38 0.46 -17.38
CA ASP A 33 -5.41 0.76 -18.84
C ASP A 33 -5.26 2.26 -19.17
N GLY A 34 -4.56 3.01 -18.32
CA GLY A 34 -4.37 4.44 -18.49
C GLY A 34 -5.61 5.31 -18.23
N LYS A 35 -6.69 4.74 -17.71
CA LYS A 35 -7.96 5.46 -17.44
C LYS A 35 -7.87 6.28 -16.14
N LYS A 36 -7.09 7.35 -16.17
CA LYS A 36 -6.80 8.17 -14.99
C LYS A 36 -8.04 8.89 -14.44
N SER A 37 -8.90 9.44 -15.29
CA SER A 37 -10.12 10.12 -14.87
C SER A 37 -11.09 9.21 -14.11
N THR A 38 -11.21 7.95 -14.53
CA THR A 38 -11.99 6.94 -13.82
C THR A 38 -11.40 6.64 -12.44
N ALA A 39 -10.08 6.50 -12.35
CA ALA A 39 -9.39 6.27 -11.09
C ALA A 39 -9.53 7.47 -10.13
N GLU A 40 -9.43 8.69 -10.63
CA GLU A 40 -9.66 9.92 -9.85
C GLU A 40 -11.07 9.93 -9.25
N LYS A 41 -12.09 9.66 -10.07
CA LYS A 41 -13.48 9.60 -9.61
C LYS A 41 -13.66 8.54 -8.51
N ILE A 42 -13.12 7.34 -8.69
CA ILE A 42 -13.21 6.27 -7.69
C ILE A 42 -12.59 6.71 -6.34
N VAL A 43 -11.41 7.29 -6.37
CA VAL A 43 -10.71 7.73 -5.16
C VAL A 43 -11.43 8.91 -4.49
N TYR A 44 -11.91 9.88 -5.25
CA TYR A 44 -12.67 11.01 -4.70
C TYR A 44 -13.99 10.57 -4.10
N ASP A 45 -14.72 9.67 -4.76
CA ASP A 45 -15.96 9.11 -4.21
C ASP A 45 -15.68 8.30 -2.92
N ALA A 46 -14.59 7.54 -2.87
CA ALA A 46 -14.18 6.82 -1.66
C ALA A 46 -13.87 7.78 -0.51
N LEU A 47 -13.13 8.86 -0.76
CA LEU A 47 -12.82 9.89 0.23
C LEU A 47 -14.08 10.61 0.72
N ALA A 48 -15.05 10.88 -0.17
CA ALA A 48 -16.35 11.45 0.21
C ALA A 48 -17.12 10.51 1.15
N ILE A 49 -17.18 9.23 0.86
CA ILE A 49 -17.82 8.21 1.73
C ILE A 49 -17.17 8.21 3.11
N ILE A 50 -15.84 8.28 3.19
CA ILE A 50 -15.12 8.31 4.47
C ILE A 50 -15.45 9.58 5.26
N GLY A 51 -15.44 10.74 4.59
CA GLY A 51 -15.79 12.01 5.21
C GLY A 51 -17.22 12.01 5.78
N GLU A 52 -18.18 11.48 5.05
CA GLU A 52 -19.58 11.33 5.49
C GLU A 52 -19.74 10.39 6.71
N ARG A 53 -19.04 9.27 6.69
CA ARG A 53 -19.16 8.24 7.75
C ARG A 53 -18.40 8.61 9.03
N THR A 54 -17.23 9.22 8.91
CA THR A 54 -16.37 9.52 10.06
C THR A 54 -16.54 10.95 10.58
N GLY A 55 -17.04 11.86 9.76
CA GLY A 55 -17.11 13.29 10.10
C GLY A 55 -15.75 13.97 10.24
N LYS A 56 -14.67 13.31 9.79
CA LYS A 56 -13.28 13.79 9.88
C LYS A 56 -12.73 14.09 8.49
N ASP A 57 -11.58 14.77 8.42
CA ASP A 57 -10.90 15.02 7.15
C ASP A 57 -10.54 13.68 6.47
N PRO A 58 -11.08 13.38 5.28
CA PRO A 58 -10.83 12.14 4.59
C PRO A 58 -9.36 11.92 4.21
N VAL A 59 -8.61 12.99 3.94
CA VAL A 59 -7.17 12.90 3.62
C VAL A 59 -6.37 12.46 4.84
N GLU A 60 -6.65 13.02 6.01
CA GLU A 60 -6.03 12.59 7.26
C GLU A 60 -6.35 11.12 7.57
N GLN A 61 -7.59 10.70 7.31
CA GLN A 61 -7.99 9.31 7.47
C GLN A 61 -7.24 8.37 6.54
N LEU A 62 -7.02 8.78 5.29
CA LEU A 62 -6.20 8.04 4.33
C LEU A 62 -4.74 7.94 4.81
N GLU A 63 -4.15 9.04 5.27
CA GLU A 63 -2.77 9.07 5.76
C GLU A 63 -2.59 8.15 6.97
N LEU A 64 -3.56 8.16 7.89
CA LEU A 64 -3.55 7.29 9.06
C LEU A 64 -3.62 5.81 8.66
N ALA A 65 -4.50 5.45 7.73
CA ALA A 65 -4.58 4.09 7.22
C ALA A 65 -3.28 3.64 6.54
N ILE A 66 -2.69 4.48 5.68
CA ILE A 66 -1.41 4.19 5.04
C ILE A 66 -0.30 4.03 6.08
N LYS A 67 -0.25 4.88 7.10
CA LYS A 67 0.70 4.75 8.22
C LYS A 67 0.54 3.42 8.94
N THR A 68 -0.70 3.00 9.21
CA THR A 68 -0.99 1.71 9.86
C THR A 68 -0.53 0.53 8.99
N LEU A 69 -0.70 0.61 7.67
CA LEU A 69 -0.31 -0.44 6.72
C LEU A 69 1.18 -0.43 6.38
N THR A 70 1.90 0.65 6.64
CA THR A 70 3.31 0.79 6.26
C THR A 70 4.17 -0.23 7.02
N PRO A 71 4.84 -1.18 6.32
CA PRO A 71 5.67 -2.19 6.95
C PRO A 71 7.08 -1.64 7.23
N VAL A 72 7.71 -2.15 8.28
CA VAL A 72 9.14 -1.91 8.57
C VAL A 72 10.01 -3.01 7.97
N LEU A 73 9.47 -4.24 7.92
CA LEU A 73 10.16 -5.43 7.42
C LEU A 73 9.40 -6.04 6.23
N GLU A 74 10.13 -6.62 5.31
CA GLU A 74 9.60 -7.52 4.28
C GLU A 74 10.41 -8.82 4.29
N VAL A 75 9.90 -9.84 3.63
CA VAL A 75 10.57 -11.13 3.48
C VAL A 75 10.99 -11.30 2.03
N LYS A 76 12.27 -11.58 1.80
CA LYS A 76 12.81 -11.87 0.47
C LYS A 76 13.32 -13.29 0.39
N SER A 77 12.97 -13.98 -0.68
CA SER A 77 13.49 -15.32 -0.94
C SER A 77 14.96 -15.26 -1.34
N ARG A 78 15.80 -16.05 -0.69
CA ARG A 78 17.20 -16.24 -1.05
C ARG A 78 17.52 -17.73 -1.12
N ARG A 79 18.20 -18.13 -2.18
CA ARG A 79 18.65 -19.50 -2.35
C ARG A 79 20.08 -19.64 -1.83
N VAL A 80 20.29 -20.53 -0.87
CA VAL A 80 21.59 -20.82 -0.27
C VAL A 80 21.77 -22.34 -0.21
N GLY A 81 22.82 -22.87 -0.82
CA GLY A 81 23.11 -24.31 -0.76
C GLY A 81 21.99 -25.21 -1.31
N GLY A 82 21.22 -24.75 -2.29
CA GLY A 82 20.08 -25.48 -2.87
C GLY A 82 18.76 -25.33 -2.12
N ALA A 83 18.76 -24.80 -0.91
CA ALA A 83 17.54 -24.50 -0.14
C ALA A 83 17.13 -23.03 -0.33
N THR A 84 15.82 -22.78 -0.33
CA THR A 84 15.25 -21.42 -0.41
C THR A 84 14.81 -20.96 0.97
N TYR A 85 15.39 -19.86 1.41
CA TYR A 85 15.07 -19.22 2.70
C TYR A 85 14.30 -17.92 2.47
N GLN A 86 13.35 -17.64 3.36
CA GLN A 86 12.63 -16.37 3.43
C GLN A 86 13.36 -15.44 4.38
N VAL A 87 14.24 -14.59 3.85
CA VAL A 87 15.10 -13.73 4.66
C VAL A 87 14.40 -12.43 5.00
N PRO A 88 14.25 -12.06 6.29
CA PRO A 88 13.68 -10.78 6.68
C PRO A 88 14.66 -9.63 6.37
N VAL A 89 14.17 -8.58 5.74
CA VAL A 89 14.94 -7.40 5.33
C VAL A 89 14.20 -6.12 5.69
N GLU A 90 14.91 -5.13 6.18
CA GLU A 90 14.34 -3.81 6.41
C GLU A 90 13.88 -3.15 5.09
N VAL A 91 12.75 -2.45 5.15
CA VAL A 91 12.15 -1.81 3.98
C VAL A 91 12.49 -0.32 3.99
N PRO A 92 13.11 0.22 2.91
CA PRO A 92 13.31 1.65 2.77
C PRO A 92 11.97 2.40 2.80
N PRO A 93 11.90 3.62 3.37
CA PRO A 93 10.64 4.34 3.58
C PRO A 93 9.79 4.53 2.32
N ARG A 94 10.43 4.78 1.18
CA ARG A 94 9.74 4.91 -0.11
C ARG A 94 9.06 3.60 -0.53
N ARG A 95 9.76 2.48 -0.40
CA ARG A 95 9.21 1.16 -0.73
C ARG A 95 8.12 0.76 0.25
N ALA A 96 8.30 1.04 1.55
CA ALA A 96 7.31 0.77 2.58
C ALA A 96 5.96 1.44 2.27
N ARG A 97 5.99 2.72 1.88
CA ARG A 97 4.79 3.44 1.43
C ARG A 97 4.18 2.83 0.17
N THR A 98 5.00 2.47 -0.80
CA THR A 98 4.52 1.81 -2.03
C THR A 98 3.84 0.48 -1.73
N LEU A 99 4.39 -0.31 -0.80
CA LEU A 99 3.77 -1.56 -0.36
C LEU A 99 2.42 -1.32 0.33
N ALA A 100 2.34 -0.34 1.22
CA ALA A 100 1.09 0.00 1.91
C ALA A 100 -0.02 0.39 0.91
N VAL A 101 0.27 1.28 -0.04
CA VAL A 101 -0.67 1.68 -1.10
C VAL A 101 -1.06 0.49 -1.98
N ARG A 102 -0.09 -0.35 -2.34
CA ARG A 102 -0.35 -1.57 -3.14
C ARG A 102 -1.31 -2.50 -2.42
N TRP A 103 -1.04 -2.84 -1.18
CA TRP A 103 -1.88 -3.74 -0.40
C TRP A 103 -3.28 -3.17 -0.21
N LEU A 104 -3.41 -1.89 0.12
CA LEU A 104 -4.72 -1.23 0.24
C LEU A 104 -5.57 -1.44 -1.02
N VAL A 105 -5.02 -1.15 -2.19
CA VAL A 105 -5.77 -1.25 -3.46
C VAL A 105 -6.02 -2.71 -3.86
N GLU A 106 -5.05 -3.60 -3.70
CA GLU A 106 -5.20 -5.02 -4.03
C GLU A 106 -6.30 -5.69 -3.19
N PHE A 107 -6.33 -5.46 -1.89
CA PHE A 107 -7.33 -6.05 -1.02
C PHE A 107 -8.69 -5.35 -1.12
N ALA A 108 -8.72 -4.05 -1.45
CA ALA A 108 -9.97 -3.38 -1.80
C ALA A 108 -10.62 -4.05 -3.03
N ARG A 109 -9.85 -4.39 -4.06
CA ARG A 109 -10.37 -5.09 -5.25
C ARG A 109 -10.97 -6.47 -4.95
N GLN A 110 -10.49 -7.16 -3.92
CA GLN A 110 -10.98 -8.48 -3.52
C GLN A 110 -12.25 -8.44 -2.67
N ARG A 111 -12.68 -7.26 -2.23
CA ARG A 111 -13.90 -7.09 -1.43
C ARG A 111 -15.15 -7.34 -2.27
N ARG A 112 -16.25 -7.58 -1.58
CA ARG A 112 -17.53 -7.97 -2.19
C ARG A 112 -18.52 -6.83 -2.42
N GLU A 113 -18.21 -5.62 -1.95
CA GLU A 113 -19.06 -4.45 -2.15
C GLU A 113 -19.28 -4.15 -3.64
N LYS A 114 -20.37 -3.51 -3.98
CA LYS A 114 -20.81 -3.30 -5.36
C LYS A 114 -19.84 -2.42 -6.16
N THR A 115 -19.41 -1.29 -5.61
CA THR A 115 -18.54 -0.32 -6.31
C THR A 115 -17.13 -0.33 -5.75
N MET A 116 -16.15 0.02 -6.61
CA MET A 116 -14.74 0.11 -6.18
C MET A 116 -14.54 1.23 -5.15
N ALA A 117 -15.31 2.32 -5.25
CA ALA A 117 -15.27 3.41 -4.26
C ALA A 117 -15.67 2.92 -2.86
N GLN A 118 -16.75 2.14 -2.76
CA GLN A 118 -17.16 1.53 -1.49
C GLN A 118 -16.13 0.53 -0.96
N ARG A 119 -15.56 -0.31 -1.84
CA ARG A 119 -14.53 -1.27 -1.47
C ARG A 119 -13.29 -0.57 -0.90
N LEU A 120 -12.84 0.47 -1.56
CA LEU A 120 -11.66 1.24 -1.14
C LEU A 120 -11.92 1.95 0.20
N ALA A 121 -13.09 2.60 0.35
CA ALA A 121 -13.48 3.26 1.59
C ALA A 121 -13.56 2.29 2.77
N ASN A 122 -14.18 1.12 2.58
CA ASN A 122 -14.32 0.13 3.63
C ASN A 122 -12.97 -0.50 4.01
N GLU A 123 -12.13 -0.84 3.03
CA GLU A 123 -10.79 -1.37 3.31
C GLU A 123 -9.93 -0.36 4.07
N LEU A 124 -10.06 0.92 3.74
CA LEU A 124 -9.35 2.00 4.41
C LEU A 124 -9.79 2.16 5.87
N MET A 125 -11.09 2.11 6.14
CA MET A 125 -11.63 2.17 7.51
C MET A 125 -11.25 0.93 8.33
N ASP A 126 -11.31 -0.25 7.73
CA ASP A 126 -10.88 -1.50 8.38
C ASP A 126 -9.39 -1.46 8.71
N ALA A 127 -8.56 -0.94 7.81
CA ALA A 127 -7.12 -0.79 8.03
C ALA A 127 -6.80 0.11 9.23
N GLN A 128 -7.54 1.18 9.43
CA GLN A 128 -7.39 2.03 10.63
C GLN A 128 -7.68 1.28 11.92
N SER A 129 -8.68 0.40 11.88
CA SER A 129 -9.07 -0.47 13.01
C SER A 129 -8.19 -1.72 13.14
N GLN A 130 -7.08 -1.79 12.39
CA GLN A 130 -6.20 -2.95 12.35
C GLN A 130 -6.90 -4.24 11.91
N GLN A 131 -7.84 -4.10 10.99
CA GLN A 131 -8.63 -5.18 10.40
C GLN A 131 -8.53 -5.14 8.86
N GLY A 132 -9.18 -6.09 8.22
CA GLY A 132 -9.19 -6.17 6.76
C GLY A 132 -8.01 -6.92 6.16
N GLY A 133 -8.10 -7.15 4.84
CA GLY A 133 -7.13 -7.96 4.11
C GLY A 133 -5.75 -7.32 4.02
N ALA A 134 -5.68 -6.01 3.83
CA ALA A 134 -4.44 -5.27 3.74
C ALA A 134 -3.64 -5.31 5.05
N PHE A 135 -4.30 -5.13 6.19
CA PHE A 135 -3.67 -5.25 7.49
C PHE A 135 -3.22 -6.69 7.78
N LYS A 136 -4.07 -7.66 7.45
CA LYS A 136 -3.71 -9.09 7.58
C LYS A 136 -2.46 -9.42 6.76
N ARG A 137 -2.32 -8.88 5.56
CA ARG A 137 -1.11 -9.08 4.74
C ARG A 137 0.15 -8.55 5.40
N LYS A 138 0.07 -7.40 6.05
CA LYS A 138 1.17 -6.85 6.85
C LYS A 138 1.51 -7.78 8.02
N ASP A 139 0.51 -8.21 8.77
CA ASP A 139 0.69 -9.11 9.92
C ASP A 139 1.29 -10.46 9.51
N ASP A 140 0.81 -11.06 8.43
CA ASP A 140 1.36 -12.30 7.87
C ASP A 140 2.82 -12.13 7.46
N THR A 141 3.17 -10.98 6.86
CA THR A 141 4.57 -10.66 6.52
C THR A 141 5.45 -10.58 7.76
N TYR A 142 4.95 -9.97 8.83
CA TYR A 142 5.68 -9.89 10.11
C TYR A 142 5.82 -11.26 10.79
N ARG A 143 4.79 -12.10 10.73
CA ARG A 143 4.86 -13.50 11.23
C ARG A 143 5.91 -14.30 10.48
N MET A 144 5.94 -14.19 9.14
CA MET A 144 6.97 -14.84 8.33
C MET A 144 8.37 -14.31 8.67
N ALA A 145 8.54 -13.00 8.84
CA ALA A 145 9.81 -12.40 9.23
C ALA A 145 10.27 -12.90 10.62
N GLN A 146 9.35 -13.01 11.57
CA GLN A 146 9.64 -13.52 12.92
C GLN A 146 10.02 -15.00 12.88
N ALA A 147 9.29 -15.83 12.13
CA ALA A 147 9.59 -17.24 11.97
C ALA A 147 10.97 -17.50 11.34
N ASN A 148 11.40 -16.61 10.45
CA ASN A 148 12.68 -16.70 9.75
C ASN A 148 13.79 -15.80 10.34
N LYS A 149 13.60 -15.31 11.55
CA LYS A 149 14.56 -14.41 12.21
C LYS A 149 15.96 -15.00 12.31
N ALA A 150 16.08 -16.30 12.49
CA ALA A 150 17.37 -17.01 12.56
C ALA A 150 18.18 -16.89 11.26
N PHE A 151 17.52 -16.65 10.10
CA PHE A 151 18.16 -16.50 8.80
C PHE A 151 18.45 -15.03 8.42
N ALA A 152 18.25 -14.08 9.33
CA ALA A 152 18.49 -12.65 9.07
C ALA A 152 19.94 -12.35 8.66
N HIS A 153 20.90 -13.16 9.09
CA HIS A 153 22.31 -13.04 8.69
C HIS A 153 22.58 -13.42 7.22
N TYR A 154 21.63 -14.04 6.52
CA TYR A 154 21.72 -14.33 5.09
C TYR A 154 21.34 -13.12 4.20
N ARG A 155 21.02 -11.97 4.81
CA ARG A 155 20.76 -10.73 4.05
C ARG A 155 22.04 -10.28 3.29
N TRP A 156 21.83 -9.62 2.16
CA TRP A 156 22.89 -9.07 1.31
C TRP A 156 22.77 -7.56 1.17
#